data_0dd283111d96a6ef5932137eb4aac431
#
_entry.id   0dd283111d96a6ef5932137eb4aac431
#
_cell.length_a   1.000
_cell.length_b   1.000
_cell.length_c   1.000
_cell.angle_alpha   90.00
_cell.angle_beta   90.00
_cell.angle_gamma   90.00
#
_symmetry.space_group_name_H-M   'P 1'
#
loop_
_entity.id
_entity.type
_entity.pdbx_description
1 polymer ?
#
loop_
_entity_poly.entity_id
_entity_poly.type
_entity_poly.pdbx_seq_one_letter_code
_entity_poly.pdbx_strand_id
1 'polypeptide(L)'
;MNLDWHADRSDLPELATLDQLAVDEPIDLAAVRSYRLARVREQMEAHALDACILLDPVNIRYATGARNMQVFHARNPARYLFVPRSGPVVLHEFAGCAHLAEGLETIDEIRPAITASYAAAGTGIEAVERAWARQVAELVREHCGPRAAVGVERANAGAALALREEGFHLADAQAPVERARAVKSAEELKCVRASVRATEVAVARLRAAIRPGLSENELWSVLHQGVIALGGDYVETRLLSSGTRTNPWFQETGDRRLAENELVALDTDVVGCHGYYCDFSRTFHTGPGAPTRAQRELYRVAHEQVHHNMELLRAGTSFREYAERAWTIPERFVTNRYFVSAHGCGMTGEYPYLYHAMDFDESGYDGVVEPGMTLCVESYIGEEGGREGVKLEQQLLITEDGQELLSTFPFEPALLGEAA
;
A
#
# COMPACT_ATOMS: atom_id res chain seq x y z
N MET A 1 -19.57 14.23 -1.91
CA MET A 1 -18.87 15.42 -1.43
C MET A 1 -17.44 15.26 -1.89
N ASN A 2 -17.06 15.93 -2.99
CA ASN A 2 -15.65 15.98 -3.37
C ASN A 2 -14.94 16.78 -2.28
N LEU A 3 -14.23 16.08 -1.41
CA LEU A 3 -13.26 16.72 -0.55
C LEU A 3 -12.17 17.25 -1.48
N ASP A 4 -12.27 18.53 -1.83
CA ASP A 4 -11.17 19.23 -2.44
C ASP A 4 -10.08 19.39 -1.37
N TRP A 5 -9.26 18.38 -1.26
CA TRP A 5 -8.13 18.36 -0.34
C TRP A 5 -7.07 19.41 -0.71
N HIS A 6 -7.21 20.06 -1.87
CA HIS A 6 -6.41 21.20 -2.28
C HIS A 6 -6.88 22.51 -1.60
N ALA A 7 -8.16 22.62 -1.19
CA ALA A 7 -8.71 23.85 -0.64
C ALA A 7 -8.10 24.27 0.71
N ASP A 8 -7.68 23.31 1.53
CA ASP A 8 -7.16 23.56 2.89
C ASP A 8 -5.64 23.74 2.99
N ARG A 9 -4.96 23.94 1.87
CA ARG A 9 -3.50 24.05 1.83
C ARG A 9 -2.94 25.41 2.22
N SER A 10 -3.74 26.46 2.22
CA SER A 10 -3.29 27.85 2.31
C SER A 10 -2.54 28.20 3.60
N ASP A 11 -2.72 27.42 4.66
CA ASP A 11 -2.21 27.74 6.00
C ASP A 11 -0.95 26.95 6.41
N LEU A 12 -0.35 26.18 5.49
CA LEU A 12 0.80 25.35 5.78
C LEU A 12 2.07 25.94 5.14
N PRO A 13 2.97 26.57 5.93
CA PRO A 13 4.18 27.21 5.41
C PRO A 13 5.09 26.24 4.63
N GLU A 14 5.09 24.95 5.01
CA GLU A 14 5.86 23.91 4.34
C GLU A 14 5.33 23.60 2.93
N LEU A 15 4.05 23.85 2.68
CA LEU A 15 3.45 23.69 1.35
C LEU A 15 3.89 24.76 0.36
N ALA A 16 4.29 25.94 0.82
CA ALA A 16 4.81 26.98 -0.06
C ALA A 16 6.12 26.55 -0.75
N THR A 17 6.91 25.69 -0.12
CA THR A 17 8.09 25.07 -0.72
C THR A 17 7.75 23.86 -1.61
N LEU A 18 6.60 23.24 -1.40
CA LEU A 18 6.12 22.10 -2.16
C LEU A 18 5.13 22.49 -3.27
N ASP A 19 4.67 23.74 -3.31
CA ASP A 19 3.80 24.27 -4.38
C ASP A 19 4.42 24.16 -5.79
N GLN A 20 5.73 24.10 -5.88
CA GLN A 20 6.42 23.77 -7.13
C GLN A 20 6.15 22.34 -7.60
N LEU A 21 5.59 21.54 -6.75
CA LEU A 21 5.21 20.17 -7.01
C LEU A 21 3.68 20.01 -7.21
N ALA A 22 2.88 21.07 -7.28
CA ALA A 22 1.44 20.98 -7.42
C ALA A 22 1.05 20.16 -8.65
N VAL A 23 0.17 19.19 -8.46
CA VAL A 23 -0.53 18.55 -9.58
C VAL A 23 -1.44 19.66 -10.13
N ASP A 24 -0.93 20.42 -11.09
CA ASP A 24 -1.63 21.57 -11.69
C ASP A 24 -2.83 21.13 -12.53
N GLU A 25 -2.97 19.83 -12.75
CA GLU A 25 -4.05 19.27 -13.54
C GLU A 25 -5.12 18.62 -12.65
N PRO A 26 -6.39 18.91 -12.90
CA PRO A 26 -7.49 18.25 -12.19
C PRO A 26 -7.47 16.75 -12.44
N ILE A 27 -7.79 15.96 -11.41
CA ILE A 27 -7.88 14.49 -11.48
C ILE A 27 -9.27 14.11 -11.99
N ASP A 28 -9.34 13.38 -13.09
CA ASP A 28 -10.59 12.77 -13.55
C ASP A 28 -10.84 11.45 -12.78
N LEU A 29 -11.53 11.55 -11.65
CA LEU A 29 -11.85 10.38 -10.83
C LEU A 29 -12.81 9.40 -11.52
N ALA A 30 -13.62 9.84 -12.50
CA ALA A 30 -14.46 8.94 -13.26
C ALA A 30 -13.61 8.08 -14.24
N ALA A 31 -12.62 8.70 -14.89
CA ALA A 31 -11.64 7.98 -15.68
C ALA A 31 -10.83 6.99 -14.85
N VAL A 32 -10.42 7.38 -13.63
CA VAL A 32 -9.73 6.46 -12.68
C VAL A 32 -10.59 5.24 -12.40
N ARG A 33 -11.85 5.41 -12.00
CA ARG A 33 -12.75 4.29 -11.65
C ARG A 33 -13.04 3.39 -12.84
N SER A 34 -13.32 3.99 -14.01
CA SER A 34 -13.58 3.24 -15.23
C SER A 34 -12.40 2.39 -15.66
N TYR A 35 -11.19 2.93 -15.60
CA TYR A 35 -9.96 2.20 -15.91
C TYR A 35 -9.77 1.02 -14.96
N ARG A 36 -9.89 1.23 -13.65
CA ARG A 36 -9.71 0.19 -12.64
C ARG A 36 -10.66 -0.98 -12.80
N LEU A 37 -11.96 -0.70 -13.03
CA LEU A 37 -12.95 -1.74 -13.26
C LEU A 37 -12.65 -2.51 -14.58
N ALA A 38 -12.22 -1.82 -15.62
CA ALA A 38 -11.80 -2.45 -16.86
C ALA A 38 -10.59 -3.37 -16.64
N ARG A 39 -9.60 -2.94 -15.86
CA ARG A 39 -8.43 -3.76 -15.49
C ARG A 39 -8.82 -5.02 -14.72
N VAL A 40 -9.74 -4.91 -13.73
CA VAL A 40 -10.25 -6.09 -13.02
C VAL A 40 -10.85 -7.09 -14.00
N ARG A 41 -11.72 -6.64 -14.91
CA ARG A 41 -12.37 -7.50 -15.91
C ARG A 41 -11.38 -8.14 -16.88
N GLU A 42 -10.38 -7.40 -17.33
CA GLU A 42 -9.29 -7.91 -18.18
C GLU A 42 -8.52 -9.04 -17.47
N GLN A 43 -8.18 -8.84 -16.21
CA GLN A 43 -7.47 -9.85 -15.43
C GLN A 43 -8.35 -11.05 -15.08
N MET A 44 -9.65 -10.86 -14.88
CA MET A 44 -10.60 -11.97 -14.74
C MET A 44 -10.62 -12.84 -16.02
N GLU A 45 -10.58 -12.22 -17.21
CA GLU A 45 -10.48 -12.95 -18.47
C GLU A 45 -9.17 -13.76 -18.56
N ALA A 46 -8.03 -13.14 -18.22
CA ALA A 46 -6.73 -13.79 -18.21
C ALA A 46 -6.65 -14.98 -17.24
N HIS A 47 -7.44 -14.94 -16.15
CA HIS A 47 -7.51 -16.00 -15.14
C HIS A 47 -8.71 -16.95 -15.32
N ALA A 48 -9.42 -16.84 -16.46
CA ALA A 48 -10.60 -17.65 -16.79
C ALA A 48 -11.71 -17.62 -15.72
N LEU A 49 -11.94 -16.47 -15.09
CA LEU A 49 -13.01 -16.25 -14.11
C LEU A 49 -14.21 -15.59 -14.79
N ASP A 50 -15.42 -16.06 -14.48
CA ASP A 50 -16.67 -15.48 -14.94
C ASP A 50 -17.21 -14.39 -14.01
N ALA A 51 -16.92 -14.51 -12.71
CA ALA A 51 -17.25 -13.53 -11.69
C ALA A 51 -16.17 -13.46 -10.59
N CYS A 52 -16.06 -12.30 -9.95
CA CYS A 52 -15.33 -12.13 -8.69
C CYS A 52 -16.27 -11.64 -7.58
N ILE A 53 -16.08 -12.18 -6.38
CA ILE A 53 -16.71 -11.71 -5.15
C ILE A 53 -15.61 -11.11 -4.28
N LEU A 54 -15.56 -9.77 -4.25
CA LEU A 54 -14.54 -9.02 -3.53
C LEU A 54 -15.06 -8.63 -2.14
N LEU A 55 -14.32 -8.95 -1.09
CA LEU A 55 -14.63 -8.62 0.29
C LEU A 55 -13.60 -7.68 0.92
N ASP A 56 -12.42 -7.56 0.31
CA ASP A 56 -11.42 -6.59 0.76
C ASP A 56 -11.91 -5.16 0.46
N PRO A 57 -12.01 -4.28 1.46
CA PRO A 57 -12.48 -2.91 1.26
C PRO A 57 -11.59 -2.09 0.33
N VAL A 58 -10.29 -2.41 0.24
CA VAL A 58 -9.37 -1.78 -0.71
C VAL A 58 -9.72 -2.20 -2.14
N ASN A 59 -9.97 -3.49 -2.36
CA ASN A 59 -10.31 -4.02 -3.69
C ASN A 59 -11.72 -3.62 -4.13
N ILE A 60 -12.68 -3.52 -3.21
CA ILE A 60 -13.99 -2.92 -3.49
C ILE A 60 -13.82 -1.47 -3.94
N ARG A 61 -12.99 -0.69 -3.22
CA ARG A 61 -12.69 0.70 -3.59
C ARG A 61 -11.93 0.79 -4.91
N TYR A 62 -11.00 -0.11 -5.17
CA TYR A 62 -10.29 -0.18 -6.44
C TYR A 62 -11.26 -0.37 -7.59
N ALA A 63 -12.09 -1.39 -7.54
CA ALA A 63 -13.02 -1.72 -8.61
C ALA A 63 -14.13 -0.67 -8.84
N THR A 64 -14.54 0.06 -7.79
CA THR A 64 -15.75 0.91 -7.85
C THR A 64 -15.56 2.35 -7.41
N GLY A 65 -14.55 2.67 -6.64
CA GLY A 65 -14.41 3.95 -5.93
C GLY A 65 -15.22 4.04 -4.63
N ALA A 66 -16.07 3.06 -4.31
CA ALA A 66 -16.90 3.08 -3.11
C ALA A 66 -16.06 2.94 -1.83
N ARG A 67 -16.15 3.93 -0.95
CA ARG A 67 -15.44 3.99 0.32
C ARG A 67 -16.43 3.92 1.49
N ASN A 68 -16.14 3.06 2.47
CA ASN A 68 -16.90 2.97 3.71
C ASN A 68 -16.05 2.29 4.78
N MET A 69 -15.81 2.94 5.91
CA MET A 69 -15.19 2.40 7.14
C MET A 69 -14.12 1.30 6.87
N GLN A 70 -13.11 1.59 6.06
CA GLN A 70 -12.18 0.59 5.51
C GLN A 70 -11.55 -0.32 6.58
N VAL A 71 -11.04 0.25 7.68
CA VAL A 71 -10.42 -0.52 8.78
C VAL A 71 -11.44 -1.43 9.48
N PHE A 72 -12.70 -1.00 9.63
CA PHE A 72 -13.76 -1.84 10.19
C PHE A 72 -14.10 -3.00 9.25
N HIS A 73 -14.30 -2.73 7.97
CA HIS A 73 -14.66 -3.74 6.98
C HIS A 73 -13.52 -4.72 6.67
N ALA A 74 -12.26 -4.34 6.85
CA ALA A 74 -11.13 -5.26 6.75
C ALA A 74 -11.19 -6.41 7.77
N ARG A 75 -11.92 -6.23 8.88
CA ARG A 75 -12.11 -7.23 9.93
C ARG A 75 -13.48 -7.90 9.91
N ASN A 76 -14.47 -7.25 9.30
CA ASN A 76 -15.86 -7.67 9.32
C ASN A 76 -16.37 -7.78 7.87
N PRO A 77 -16.73 -8.99 7.38
CA PRO A 77 -17.26 -9.19 6.03
C PRO A 77 -18.71 -8.68 5.94
N ALA A 78 -18.90 -7.38 6.16
CA ALA A 78 -20.21 -6.72 6.23
C ALA A 78 -20.56 -5.96 4.95
N ARG A 79 -19.70 -6.01 3.95
CA ARG A 79 -19.93 -5.54 2.58
C ARG A 79 -19.13 -6.41 1.61
N TYR A 80 -19.61 -6.55 0.39
CA TYR A 80 -18.96 -7.31 -0.66
C TYR A 80 -19.45 -6.86 -2.03
N LEU A 81 -18.61 -7.06 -3.04
CA LEU A 81 -18.86 -6.65 -4.40
C LEU A 81 -18.93 -7.86 -5.31
N PHE A 82 -19.98 -7.97 -6.10
CA PHE A 82 -20.08 -8.87 -7.23
C PHE A 82 -19.62 -8.14 -8.51
N VAL A 83 -18.58 -8.65 -9.13
CA VAL A 83 -18.05 -8.16 -10.39
C VAL A 83 -18.12 -9.30 -11.39
N PRO A 84 -19.06 -9.29 -12.37
CA PRO A 84 -19.02 -10.23 -13.50
C PRO A 84 -18.00 -9.76 -14.54
N ARG A 85 -17.46 -10.70 -15.34
CA ARG A 85 -16.60 -10.36 -16.48
C ARG A 85 -17.30 -9.40 -17.45
N SER A 86 -18.60 -9.53 -17.62
CA SER A 86 -19.46 -8.60 -18.36
C SER A 86 -20.83 -8.52 -17.72
N GLY A 87 -21.45 -7.33 -17.71
CA GLY A 87 -22.77 -7.12 -17.10
C GLY A 87 -22.70 -6.27 -15.83
N PRO A 88 -23.75 -6.28 -15.01
CA PRO A 88 -23.90 -5.33 -13.89
C PRO A 88 -22.98 -5.64 -12.74
N VAL A 89 -22.38 -4.59 -12.19
CA VAL A 89 -21.62 -4.61 -10.91
C VAL A 89 -22.60 -4.36 -9.78
N VAL A 90 -22.67 -5.29 -8.83
CA VAL A 90 -23.61 -5.20 -7.70
C VAL A 90 -22.85 -5.08 -6.39
N LEU A 91 -22.99 -3.95 -5.72
CA LEU A 91 -22.44 -3.72 -4.39
C LEU A 91 -23.45 -4.14 -3.32
N HIS A 92 -23.08 -5.12 -2.50
CA HIS A 92 -23.79 -5.40 -1.27
C HIS A 92 -23.22 -4.54 -0.15
N GLU A 93 -23.96 -3.52 0.26
CA GLU A 93 -23.49 -2.52 1.18
C GLU A 93 -23.99 -2.77 2.61
N PHE A 94 -23.19 -2.37 3.59
CA PHE A 94 -23.53 -2.43 5.01
C PHE A 94 -24.84 -1.69 5.29
N ALA A 95 -25.65 -2.24 6.19
CA ALA A 95 -26.98 -1.72 6.49
C ALA A 95 -26.95 -0.21 6.83
N GLY A 96 -27.75 0.57 6.12
CA GLY A 96 -27.86 2.01 6.30
C GLY A 96 -26.76 2.84 5.61
N CYS A 97 -25.84 2.22 4.85
CA CYS A 97 -24.71 2.90 4.23
C CYS A 97 -24.83 3.03 2.70
N ALA A 98 -25.94 2.65 2.07
CA ALA A 98 -26.11 2.70 0.62
C ALA A 98 -25.80 4.09 0.01
N HIS A 99 -26.17 5.16 0.71
CA HIS A 99 -25.95 6.54 0.31
C HIS A 99 -24.47 6.90 0.07
N LEU A 100 -23.51 6.13 0.62
CA LEU A 100 -22.07 6.36 0.45
C LEU A 100 -21.57 5.94 -0.94
N ALA A 101 -22.33 5.11 -1.65
CA ALA A 101 -21.97 4.59 -2.97
C ALA A 101 -22.95 5.04 -4.08
N GLU A 102 -24.01 5.77 -3.72
CA GLU A 102 -24.97 6.29 -4.68
C GLU A 102 -24.30 7.25 -5.68
N GLY A 103 -24.62 7.07 -6.96
CA GLY A 103 -24.12 7.91 -8.06
C GLY A 103 -22.72 7.55 -8.57
N LEU A 104 -22.09 6.48 -8.07
CA LEU A 104 -20.86 5.96 -8.67
C LEU A 104 -21.19 5.20 -9.96
N GLU A 105 -20.66 5.66 -11.08
CA GLU A 105 -20.90 5.12 -12.42
C GLU A 105 -20.41 3.69 -12.63
N THR A 106 -19.60 3.18 -11.73
CA THR A 106 -19.04 1.82 -11.70
C THR A 106 -19.90 0.82 -10.93
N ILE A 107 -21.04 1.25 -10.38
CA ILE A 107 -21.97 0.43 -9.62
C ILE A 107 -23.34 0.52 -10.28
N ASP A 108 -23.85 -0.59 -10.77
CA ASP A 108 -25.15 -0.67 -11.42
C ASP A 108 -26.28 -0.85 -10.40
N GLU A 109 -26.01 -1.56 -9.29
CA GLU A 109 -27.01 -1.82 -8.25
C GLU A 109 -26.36 -1.88 -6.85
N ILE A 110 -27.09 -1.37 -5.85
CA ILE A 110 -26.73 -1.46 -4.44
C ILE A 110 -27.79 -2.28 -3.71
N ARG A 111 -27.36 -3.37 -3.07
CA ARG A 111 -28.20 -4.28 -2.29
C ARG A 111 -27.77 -4.31 -0.82
N PRO A 112 -28.66 -4.70 0.12
CA PRO A 112 -28.25 -4.94 1.51
C PRO A 112 -27.29 -6.14 1.60
N ALA A 113 -26.20 -5.97 2.35
CA ALA A 113 -25.26 -7.05 2.63
C ALA A 113 -25.78 -8.00 3.72
N ILE A 114 -25.49 -9.28 3.57
CA ILE A 114 -25.58 -10.28 4.63
C ILE A 114 -24.23 -10.34 5.33
N THR A 115 -24.19 -9.91 6.60
CA THR A 115 -22.95 -9.90 7.39
C THR A 115 -22.64 -11.29 7.93
N ALA A 116 -21.85 -12.07 7.20
CA ALA A 116 -21.45 -13.42 7.59
C ALA A 116 -20.28 -13.38 8.59
N SER A 117 -20.49 -12.84 9.79
CA SER A 117 -19.49 -12.83 10.86
C SER A 117 -20.07 -13.37 12.17
N TYR A 118 -19.24 -14.05 12.97
CA TYR A 118 -19.67 -14.56 14.27
C TYR A 118 -20.11 -13.44 15.23
N ALA A 119 -19.50 -12.28 15.15
CA ALA A 119 -19.88 -11.12 15.96
C ALA A 119 -21.32 -10.67 15.69
N ALA A 120 -21.78 -10.78 14.44
CA ALA A 120 -23.14 -10.42 14.05
C ALA A 120 -24.16 -11.57 14.25
N ALA A 121 -23.76 -12.81 14.01
CA ALA A 121 -24.64 -13.97 13.93
C ALA A 121 -24.61 -14.88 15.17
N GLY A 122 -23.60 -14.77 16.02
CA GLY A 122 -23.39 -15.66 17.16
C GLY A 122 -23.42 -17.13 16.74
N THR A 123 -24.12 -17.97 17.50
CA THR A 123 -24.28 -19.41 17.22
C THR A 123 -25.07 -19.72 15.94
N GLY A 124 -25.70 -18.71 15.33
CA GLY A 124 -26.43 -18.83 14.07
C GLY A 124 -25.54 -18.64 12.83
N ILE A 125 -24.22 -18.53 12.97
CA ILE A 125 -23.27 -18.19 11.88
C ILE A 125 -23.43 -19.12 10.67
N GLU A 126 -23.59 -20.42 10.83
CA GLU A 126 -23.73 -21.37 9.75
C GLU A 126 -24.96 -21.08 8.85
N ALA A 127 -26.09 -20.71 9.47
CA ALA A 127 -27.27 -20.32 8.71
C ALA A 127 -27.08 -19.00 7.94
N VAL A 128 -26.36 -18.07 8.53
CA VAL A 128 -26.03 -16.77 7.89
C VAL A 128 -25.05 -16.96 6.73
N GLU A 129 -24.02 -17.80 6.88
CA GLU A 129 -23.09 -18.15 5.81
C GLU A 129 -23.79 -18.82 4.63
N ARG A 130 -24.72 -19.74 4.88
CA ARG A 130 -25.57 -20.33 3.83
C ARG A 130 -26.51 -19.30 3.18
N ALA A 131 -27.04 -18.35 3.93
CA ALA A 131 -27.87 -17.28 3.37
C ALA A 131 -27.04 -16.34 2.46
N TRP A 132 -25.83 -15.99 2.89
CA TRP A 132 -24.87 -15.25 2.08
C TRP A 132 -24.51 -16.00 0.79
N ALA A 133 -24.21 -17.29 0.90
CA ALA A 133 -23.87 -18.12 -0.26
C ALA A 133 -25.01 -18.20 -1.28
N ARG A 134 -26.27 -18.35 -0.82
CA ARG A 134 -27.44 -18.33 -1.72
C ARG A 134 -27.60 -16.99 -2.41
N GLN A 135 -27.46 -15.86 -1.70
CA GLN A 135 -27.58 -14.53 -2.29
C GLN A 135 -26.51 -14.31 -3.39
N VAL A 136 -25.27 -14.73 -3.14
CA VAL A 136 -24.20 -14.67 -4.15
C VAL A 136 -24.49 -15.63 -5.31
N ALA A 137 -24.92 -16.85 -5.01
CA ALA A 137 -25.21 -17.87 -6.01
C ALA A 137 -26.33 -17.47 -6.98
N GLU A 138 -27.37 -16.78 -6.49
CA GLU A 138 -28.45 -16.23 -7.30
C GLU A 138 -27.90 -15.24 -8.35
N LEU A 139 -27.07 -14.28 -7.93
CA LEU A 139 -26.43 -13.33 -8.84
C LEU A 139 -25.52 -14.02 -9.88
N VAL A 140 -24.70 -14.96 -9.42
CA VAL A 140 -23.78 -15.68 -10.33
C VAL A 140 -24.58 -16.47 -11.37
N ARG A 141 -25.65 -17.15 -10.97
CA ARG A 141 -26.51 -17.91 -11.91
C ARG A 141 -27.21 -16.99 -12.91
N GLU A 142 -27.69 -15.85 -12.45
CA GLU A 142 -28.41 -14.87 -13.28
C GLU A 142 -27.51 -14.27 -14.36
N HIS A 143 -26.28 -13.88 -13.98
CA HIS A 143 -25.41 -13.09 -14.88
C HIS A 143 -24.28 -13.91 -15.55
N CYS A 144 -23.86 -15.01 -14.95
CA CYS A 144 -22.72 -15.80 -15.43
C CYS A 144 -23.07 -17.26 -15.73
N GLY A 145 -24.25 -17.70 -15.30
CA GLY A 145 -24.75 -19.07 -15.54
C GLY A 145 -24.40 -20.06 -14.43
N PRO A 146 -24.99 -21.27 -14.49
CA PRO A 146 -24.95 -22.22 -13.37
C PRO A 146 -23.61 -22.94 -13.19
N ARG A 147 -22.68 -22.81 -14.11
CA ARG A 147 -21.35 -23.46 -14.06
C ARG A 147 -20.21 -22.47 -14.11
N ALA A 148 -20.46 -21.24 -13.69
CA ALA A 148 -19.47 -20.17 -13.69
C ALA A 148 -18.26 -20.50 -12.80
N ALA A 149 -17.08 -20.08 -13.23
CA ALA A 149 -15.89 -20.04 -12.42
C ALA A 149 -15.92 -18.74 -11.60
N VAL A 150 -15.90 -18.85 -10.27
CA VAL A 150 -16.07 -17.72 -9.34
C VAL A 150 -14.81 -17.51 -8.52
N GLY A 151 -14.17 -16.36 -8.70
CA GLY A 151 -13.11 -15.91 -7.82
C GLY A 151 -13.70 -15.36 -6.51
N VAL A 152 -13.14 -15.75 -5.38
CA VAL A 152 -13.57 -15.26 -4.05
C VAL A 152 -12.33 -14.84 -3.27
N GLU A 153 -12.37 -13.68 -2.66
CA GLU A 153 -11.28 -13.25 -1.76
C GLU A 153 -11.77 -13.09 -0.32
N ARG A 154 -10.91 -13.41 0.64
CA ARG A 154 -11.09 -13.14 2.08
C ARG A 154 -12.45 -13.54 2.68
N ALA A 155 -13.16 -14.49 2.07
CA ALA A 155 -14.36 -15.04 2.66
C ALA A 155 -14.02 -15.93 3.86
N ASN A 156 -14.91 -15.93 4.86
CA ASN A 156 -14.81 -16.91 5.94
C ASN A 156 -14.90 -18.34 5.39
N ALA A 157 -14.23 -19.28 6.04
CA ALA A 157 -14.18 -20.66 5.59
C ALA A 157 -15.61 -21.26 5.39
N GLY A 158 -16.53 -21.03 6.34
CA GLY A 158 -17.90 -21.52 6.24
C GLY A 158 -18.66 -20.89 5.06
N ALA A 159 -18.48 -19.60 4.81
CA ALA A 159 -19.10 -18.91 3.68
C ALA A 159 -18.58 -19.46 2.32
N ALA A 160 -17.25 -19.66 2.19
CA ALA A 160 -16.65 -20.23 1.00
C ALA A 160 -17.11 -21.68 0.75
N LEU A 161 -17.17 -22.50 1.81
CA LEU A 161 -17.67 -23.88 1.74
C LEU A 161 -19.14 -23.90 1.31
N ALA A 162 -19.99 -23.06 1.90
CA ALA A 162 -21.40 -22.96 1.54
C ALA A 162 -21.58 -22.51 0.07
N LEU A 163 -20.77 -21.57 -0.43
CA LEU A 163 -20.82 -21.17 -1.83
C LEU A 163 -20.38 -22.30 -2.78
N ARG A 164 -19.39 -23.11 -2.38
CA ARG A 164 -19.00 -24.30 -3.13
C ARG A 164 -20.13 -25.34 -3.19
N GLU A 165 -20.90 -25.51 -2.11
CA GLU A 165 -22.06 -26.39 -2.07
C GLU A 165 -23.18 -25.96 -3.03
N GLU A 166 -23.24 -24.67 -3.39
CA GLU A 166 -24.12 -24.15 -4.44
C GLU A 166 -23.74 -24.63 -5.86
N GLY A 167 -22.60 -25.32 -6.02
CA GLY A 167 -22.20 -26.01 -7.26
C GLY A 167 -21.25 -25.24 -8.15
N PHE A 168 -20.64 -24.16 -7.69
CA PHE A 168 -19.66 -23.39 -8.45
C PHE A 168 -18.25 -23.93 -8.31
N HIS A 169 -17.45 -23.71 -9.36
CA HIS A 169 -15.99 -23.83 -9.27
C HIS A 169 -15.44 -22.56 -8.64
N LEU A 170 -14.84 -22.69 -7.45
CA LEU A 170 -14.24 -21.56 -6.74
C LEU A 170 -12.74 -21.49 -6.98
N ALA A 171 -12.26 -20.26 -7.22
CA ALA A 171 -10.85 -19.92 -7.29
C ALA A 171 -10.56 -18.71 -6.38
N ASP A 172 -9.30 -18.39 -6.18
CA ASP A 172 -8.89 -17.19 -5.45
C ASP A 172 -8.99 -15.97 -6.37
N ALA A 173 -9.59 -14.87 -5.87
CA ALA A 173 -9.67 -13.60 -6.58
C ALA A 173 -8.50 -12.66 -6.32
N GLN A 174 -7.53 -13.01 -5.45
CA GLN A 174 -6.39 -12.14 -5.16
C GLN A 174 -5.52 -11.93 -6.40
N ALA A 175 -5.15 -13.00 -7.12
CA ALA A 175 -4.27 -12.90 -8.28
C ALA A 175 -4.79 -11.94 -9.37
N PRO A 176 -6.03 -12.04 -9.87
CA PRO A 176 -6.54 -11.09 -10.87
C PRO A 176 -6.61 -9.65 -10.35
N VAL A 177 -6.93 -9.43 -9.09
CA VAL A 177 -7.04 -8.08 -8.54
C VAL A 177 -5.66 -7.46 -8.32
N GLU A 178 -4.70 -8.19 -7.77
CA GLU A 178 -3.31 -7.74 -7.62
C GLU A 178 -2.68 -7.41 -8.99
N ARG A 179 -2.92 -8.24 -10.00
CA ARG A 179 -2.46 -7.97 -11.38
C ARG A 179 -3.16 -6.77 -12.01
N ALA A 180 -4.43 -6.55 -11.71
CA ALA A 180 -5.15 -5.37 -12.17
C ALA A 180 -4.55 -4.08 -11.60
N ARG A 181 -4.20 -4.10 -10.32
CA ARG A 181 -3.65 -2.96 -9.57
C ARG A 181 -2.21 -2.62 -9.97
N ALA A 182 -1.43 -3.61 -10.43
CA ALA A 182 0.00 -3.45 -10.67
C ALA A 182 0.34 -2.30 -11.64
N VAL A 183 -0.44 -2.11 -12.71
CA VAL A 183 -0.19 -1.09 -13.74
C VAL A 183 -1.18 0.05 -13.60
N LYS A 184 -0.70 1.25 -13.38
CA LYS A 184 -1.49 2.47 -13.13
C LYS A 184 -1.74 3.25 -14.43
N SER A 185 -2.94 3.81 -14.56
CA SER A 185 -3.25 4.79 -15.62
C SER A 185 -2.61 6.15 -15.31
N ALA A 186 -2.59 7.02 -16.33
CA ALA A 186 -2.10 8.39 -16.15
C ALA A 186 -2.90 9.16 -15.06
N GLU A 187 -4.22 8.95 -14.98
CA GLU A 187 -5.05 9.58 -13.96
C GLU A 187 -4.81 9.00 -12.56
N GLU A 188 -4.57 7.67 -12.45
CA GLU A 188 -4.16 7.07 -11.18
C GLU A 188 -2.80 7.62 -10.71
N LEU A 189 -1.86 7.84 -11.61
CA LEU A 189 -0.55 8.41 -11.27
C LEU A 189 -0.67 9.83 -10.70
N LYS A 190 -1.66 10.63 -11.10
CA LYS A 190 -1.93 11.92 -10.44
C LYS A 190 -2.36 11.71 -8.98
N CYS A 191 -3.20 10.70 -8.71
CA CYS A 191 -3.57 10.35 -7.33
C CYS A 191 -2.36 9.89 -6.49
N VAL A 192 -1.50 9.04 -7.07
CA VAL A 192 -0.26 8.60 -6.42
C VAL A 192 0.63 9.80 -6.08
N ARG A 193 0.89 10.69 -7.04
CA ARG A 193 1.69 11.89 -6.81
C ARG A 193 1.09 12.81 -5.75
N ALA A 194 -0.23 12.93 -5.69
CA ALA A 194 -0.92 13.69 -4.65
C ALA A 194 -0.67 13.10 -3.26
N SER A 195 -0.76 11.75 -3.14
CA SER A 195 -0.48 11.04 -1.88
C SER A 195 0.96 11.20 -1.44
N VAL A 196 1.92 10.99 -2.35
CA VAL A 196 3.36 11.16 -2.06
C VAL A 196 3.65 12.56 -1.51
N ARG A 197 3.11 13.59 -2.14
CA ARG A 197 3.30 14.97 -1.69
C ARG A 197 2.76 15.25 -0.31
N ALA A 198 1.52 14.84 -0.06
CA ALA A 198 0.92 15.02 1.25
C ALA A 198 1.75 14.32 2.34
N THR A 199 2.28 13.13 2.02
CA THR A 199 3.15 12.38 2.91
C THR A 199 4.50 13.07 3.13
N GLU A 200 5.13 13.59 2.08
CA GLU A 200 6.39 14.36 2.19
C GLU A 200 6.23 15.58 3.10
N VAL A 201 5.10 16.31 3.01
CA VAL A 201 4.79 17.41 3.94
C VAL A 201 4.65 16.92 5.37
N ALA A 202 3.95 15.81 5.58
CA ALA A 202 3.79 15.26 6.92
C ALA A 202 5.14 14.80 7.51
N VAL A 203 6.00 14.19 6.69
CA VAL A 203 7.37 13.80 7.07
C VAL A 203 8.26 15.02 7.34
N ALA A 204 8.13 16.10 6.57
CA ALA A 204 8.85 17.35 6.83
C ALA A 204 8.52 17.91 8.23
N ARG A 205 7.23 17.89 8.61
CA ARG A 205 6.80 18.28 9.95
C ARG A 205 7.34 17.35 11.04
N LEU A 206 7.29 16.03 10.80
CA LEU A 206 7.88 15.06 11.71
C LEU A 206 9.37 15.31 11.86
N ARG A 207 10.11 15.50 10.76
CA ARG A 207 11.55 15.79 10.80
C ARG A 207 11.86 17.06 11.60
N ALA A 208 11.09 18.12 11.39
CA ALA A 208 11.24 19.37 12.15
C ALA A 208 10.91 19.24 13.64
N ALA A 209 10.07 18.26 14.01
CA ALA A 209 9.71 17.99 15.41
C ALA A 209 10.75 17.14 16.15
N ILE A 210 11.68 16.48 15.46
CA ILE A 210 12.70 15.62 16.08
C ILE A 210 13.55 16.44 17.03
N ARG A 211 13.54 16.05 18.33
CA ARG A 211 14.39 16.61 19.37
C ARG A 211 14.52 15.63 20.54
N PRO A 212 15.62 15.65 21.29
CA PRO A 212 15.77 14.88 22.52
C PRO A 212 14.63 15.15 23.52
N GLY A 213 14.19 14.10 24.19
CA GLY A 213 13.12 14.15 25.18
C GLY A 213 11.69 13.93 24.65
N LEU A 214 11.44 14.07 23.34
CA LEU A 214 10.18 13.70 22.70
C LEU A 214 10.06 12.17 22.68
N SER A 215 8.90 11.60 22.96
CA SER A 215 8.70 10.15 22.81
C SER A 215 8.48 9.77 21.33
N GLU A 216 8.75 8.51 21.00
CA GLU A 216 8.46 7.98 19.65
C GLU A 216 6.96 8.12 19.31
N ASN A 217 6.07 7.86 20.27
CA ASN A 217 4.63 8.05 20.10
C ASN A 217 4.24 9.51 19.84
N GLU A 218 4.85 10.47 20.55
CA GLU A 218 4.61 11.90 20.32
C GLU A 218 5.09 12.30 18.92
N LEU A 219 6.26 11.81 18.49
CA LEU A 219 6.80 12.08 17.16
C LEU A 219 5.92 11.45 16.05
N TRP A 220 5.48 10.20 16.25
CA TRP A 220 4.58 9.52 15.33
C TRP A 220 3.23 10.23 15.15
N SER A 221 2.72 10.85 16.22
CA SER A 221 1.49 11.61 16.17
C SER A 221 1.56 12.81 15.20
N VAL A 222 2.74 13.37 15.00
CA VAL A 222 2.95 14.48 14.04
C VAL A 222 2.73 14.01 12.60
N LEU A 223 3.20 12.80 12.24
CA LEU A 223 2.94 12.22 10.93
C LEU A 223 1.44 12.03 10.71
N HIS A 224 0.74 11.40 11.66
CA HIS A 224 -0.71 11.19 11.58
C HIS A 224 -1.48 12.49 11.44
N GLN A 225 -1.16 13.51 12.24
CA GLN A 225 -1.80 14.82 12.12
C GLN A 225 -1.61 15.40 10.72
N GLY A 226 -0.38 15.34 10.19
CA GLY A 226 -0.08 15.84 8.85
C GLY A 226 -0.86 15.10 7.77
N VAL A 227 -0.85 13.77 7.80
CA VAL A 227 -1.55 12.91 6.84
C VAL A 227 -3.06 13.21 6.83
N ILE A 228 -3.71 13.21 7.99
CA ILE A 228 -5.15 13.43 8.10
C ILE A 228 -5.53 14.86 7.69
N ALA A 229 -4.76 15.86 8.11
CA ALA A 229 -5.01 17.25 7.75
C ALA A 229 -4.91 17.52 6.24
N LEU A 230 -4.14 16.70 5.53
CA LEU A 230 -3.96 16.80 4.08
C LEU A 230 -4.85 15.82 3.27
N GLY A 231 -5.89 15.27 3.88
CA GLY A 231 -6.88 14.44 3.21
C GLY A 231 -6.48 12.98 3.04
N GLY A 232 -5.43 12.53 3.73
CA GLY A 232 -5.09 11.11 3.81
C GLY A 232 -6.10 10.32 4.63
N ASP A 233 -6.14 9.01 4.43
CA ASP A 233 -7.11 8.13 5.08
C ASP A 233 -6.62 7.62 6.45
N TYR A 234 -5.42 7.05 6.49
CA TYR A 234 -4.78 6.49 7.70
C TYR A 234 -3.32 6.12 7.41
N VAL A 235 -2.60 5.72 8.44
CA VAL A 235 -1.26 5.13 8.33
C VAL A 235 -1.39 3.65 8.69
N GLU A 236 -0.89 2.75 7.82
CA GLU A 236 -1.18 1.32 7.93
C GLU A 236 -0.37 0.64 9.03
N THR A 237 0.87 1.08 9.23
CA THR A 237 1.76 0.55 10.26
C THR A 237 2.07 1.60 11.33
N ARG A 238 3.00 1.28 12.24
CA ARG A 238 3.54 2.20 13.26
C ARG A 238 5.07 2.14 13.30
N LEU A 239 5.70 2.00 12.14
CA LEU A 239 7.12 1.75 12.02
C LEU A 239 7.94 3.04 12.17
N LEU A 240 8.14 3.44 13.43
CA LEU A 240 9.11 4.45 13.84
C LEU A 240 9.78 3.99 15.12
N SER A 241 11.11 4.00 15.12
CA SER A 241 11.91 3.63 16.27
C SER A 241 13.15 4.50 16.41
N SER A 242 13.79 4.52 17.59
CA SER A 242 14.90 5.40 17.86
C SER A 242 16.03 4.69 18.61
N GLY A 243 17.27 5.14 18.40
CA GLY A 243 18.47 4.63 19.05
C GLY A 243 18.61 3.12 18.88
N THR A 244 18.80 2.40 19.98
CA THR A 244 18.99 0.92 19.94
C THR A 244 17.75 0.15 19.48
N ARG A 245 16.59 0.78 19.40
CA ARG A 245 15.40 0.14 18.87
C ARG A 245 15.31 0.19 17.34
N THR A 246 16.20 0.92 16.68
CA THR A 246 16.28 0.87 15.20
C THR A 246 16.90 -0.43 14.69
N ASN A 247 17.45 -1.29 15.58
CA ASN A 247 18.02 -2.59 15.22
C ASN A 247 17.63 -3.68 16.25
N PRO A 248 17.02 -4.81 15.80
CA PRO A 248 16.55 -5.08 14.43
C PRO A 248 15.35 -4.22 14.05
N TRP A 249 14.98 -4.20 12.74
CA TRP A 249 13.83 -3.49 12.21
C TRP A 249 12.48 -4.06 12.70
N PHE A 250 11.37 -3.49 12.24
CA PHE A 250 9.99 -3.81 12.62
C PHE A 250 9.62 -3.49 14.07
N GLN A 251 10.21 -2.44 14.62
CA GLN A 251 9.85 -1.92 15.93
C GLN A 251 8.75 -0.86 15.81
N GLU A 252 7.58 -1.13 16.34
CA GLU A 252 6.53 -0.12 16.46
C GLU A 252 6.90 0.96 17.48
N THR A 253 6.31 2.15 17.31
CA THR A 253 6.51 3.28 18.23
C THR A 253 6.16 2.93 19.66
N GLY A 254 6.93 3.48 20.60
CA GLY A 254 6.73 3.31 22.04
C GLY A 254 6.86 4.62 22.81
N ASP A 255 6.91 4.48 24.14
CA ASP A 255 7.09 5.61 25.06
C ASP A 255 8.58 5.98 25.28
N ARG A 256 9.48 5.29 24.55
CA ARG A 256 10.91 5.63 24.59
C ARG A 256 11.09 7.08 24.16
N ARG A 257 11.88 7.82 24.96
CA ARG A 257 12.24 9.19 24.63
C ARG A 257 13.51 9.22 23.82
N LEU A 258 13.51 10.04 22.76
CA LEU A 258 14.67 10.28 21.92
C LEU A 258 15.81 10.84 22.77
N ALA A 259 17.01 10.29 22.58
CA ALA A 259 18.23 10.83 23.17
C ALA A 259 19.01 11.68 22.16
N GLU A 260 20.05 12.34 22.62
CA GLU A 260 20.97 13.07 21.77
C GLU A 260 21.84 12.12 20.92
N ASN A 261 22.14 12.51 19.70
CA ASN A 261 23.10 11.86 18.81
C ASN A 261 22.78 10.40 18.48
N GLU A 262 21.49 10.06 18.38
CA GLU A 262 21.01 8.75 17.95
C GLU A 262 20.25 8.81 16.62
N LEU A 263 20.03 7.64 16.04
CA LEU A 263 19.22 7.50 14.84
C LEU A 263 17.72 7.42 15.19
N VAL A 264 16.90 7.94 14.27
CA VAL A 264 15.45 7.76 14.25
C VAL A 264 15.10 7.23 12.87
N ALA A 265 14.66 5.99 12.80
CA ALA A 265 14.25 5.34 11.56
C ALA A 265 12.72 5.38 11.43
N LEU A 266 12.23 5.75 10.26
CA LEU A 266 10.83 5.91 9.91
C LEU A 266 10.53 5.17 8.62
N ASP A 267 9.42 4.44 8.62
CA ASP A 267 8.71 3.97 7.44
C ASP A 267 7.36 4.67 7.34
N THR A 268 6.93 5.06 6.14
CA THR A 268 5.74 5.91 6.05
C THR A 268 4.44 5.14 6.00
N ASP A 269 4.32 4.11 5.18
CA ASP A 269 3.12 3.25 5.06
C ASP A 269 1.78 4.03 5.06
N VAL A 270 1.74 5.17 4.37
CA VAL A 270 0.62 6.10 4.40
C VAL A 270 -0.41 5.75 3.33
N VAL A 271 -1.63 5.45 3.73
CA VAL A 271 -2.79 5.48 2.82
C VAL A 271 -3.25 6.94 2.71
N GLY A 272 -2.77 7.60 1.68
CA GLY A 272 -2.91 9.04 1.51
C GLY A 272 -4.16 9.45 0.75
N CYS A 273 -4.06 10.58 0.05
CA CYS A 273 -5.15 11.15 -0.72
C CYS A 273 -5.68 10.15 -1.76
N HIS A 274 -6.97 10.14 -1.98
CA HIS A 274 -7.64 9.26 -2.94
C HIS A 274 -7.46 7.76 -2.65
N GLY A 275 -6.88 7.38 -1.48
CA GLY A 275 -6.63 6.00 -1.09
C GLY A 275 -5.41 5.38 -1.74
N TYR A 276 -4.52 6.17 -2.30
CA TYR A 276 -3.25 5.68 -2.79
C TYR A 276 -2.19 5.66 -1.70
N TYR A 277 -1.40 4.62 -1.75
CA TYR A 277 -0.30 4.39 -0.82
C TYR A 277 0.89 5.28 -1.16
N CYS A 278 1.54 5.78 -0.15
CA CYS A 278 2.85 6.40 -0.25
C CYS A 278 3.78 5.69 0.70
N ASP A 279 4.86 5.17 0.14
CA ASP A 279 5.84 4.43 0.90
C ASP A 279 7.26 4.88 0.55
N PHE A 280 7.89 5.45 1.53
CA PHE A 280 9.31 5.74 1.52
C PHE A 280 9.85 5.81 2.95
N SER A 281 11.04 5.33 3.15
CA SER A 281 11.66 5.33 4.48
C SER A 281 12.80 6.32 4.59
N ARG A 282 12.93 6.91 5.76
CA ARG A 282 14.05 7.79 6.10
C ARG A 282 14.59 7.48 7.49
N THR A 283 15.88 7.62 7.62
CA THR A 283 16.54 7.60 8.91
C THR A 283 17.20 8.95 9.17
N PHE A 284 16.87 9.55 10.31
CA PHE A 284 17.31 10.87 10.72
C PHE A 284 18.29 10.79 11.88
N HIS A 285 19.03 11.86 12.12
CA HIS A 285 19.90 12.04 13.29
C HIS A 285 19.33 13.11 14.24
N THR A 286 19.27 12.82 15.53
CA THR A 286 18.65 13.73 16.50
C THR A 286 19.48 14.98 16.83
N GLY A 287 20.80 14.99 16.51
CA GLY A 287 21.71 16.05 16.93
C GLY A 287 21.87 16.10 18.47
N PRO A 288 22.48 17.17 19.03
CA PRO A 288 23.11 18.29 18.34
C PRO A 288 24.53 17.99 17.79
N GLY A 289 25.15 16.86 18.20
CA GLY A 289 26.48 16.48 17.74
C GLY A 289 26.47 15.93 16.31
N ALA A 290 27.65 15.72 15.73
CA ALA A 290 27.78 15.07 14.45
C ALA A 290 27.50 13.55 14.57
N PRO A 291 26.92 12.91 13.51
CA PRO A 291 26.80 11.47 13.48
C PRO A 291 28.15 10.75 13.63
N THR A 292 28.14 9.63 14.29
CA THR A 292 29.34 8.78 14.44
C THR A 292 29.76 8.18 13.11
N ARG A 293 30.99 7.68 13.03
CA ARG A 293 31.47 6.95 11.85
C ARG A 293 30.61 5.71 11.56
N ALA A 294 30.20 4.99 12.60
CA ALA A 294 29.35 3.79 12.48
C ALA A 294 27.97 4.14 11.88
N GLN A 295 27.30 5.20 12.38
CA GLN A 295 26.02 5.65 11.85
C GLN A 295 26.11 6.06 10.37
N ARG A 296 27.16 6.83 10.00
CA ARG A 296 27.38 7.19 8.60
C ARG A 296 27.69 5.99 7.71
N GLU A 297 28.43 5.00 8.22
CA GLU A 297 28.71 3.76 7.45
C GLU A 297 27.43 2.98 7.16
N LEU A 298 26.57 2.75 8.16
CA LEU A 298 25.27 2.10 7.97
C LEU A 298 24.42 2.85 6.94
N TYR A 299 24.36 4.18 7.07
CA TYR A 299 23.56 5.01 6.17
C TYR A 299 24.06 4.99 4.73
N ARG A 300 25.38 5.09 4.53
CA ARG A 300 26.00 5.01 3.20
C ARG A 300 25.72 3.67 2.53
N VAL A 301 25.83 2.58 3.27
CA VAL A 301 25.56 1.23 2.75
C VAL A 301 24.11 1.07 2.34
N ALA A 302 23.15 1.54 3.16
CA ALA A 302 21.72 1.54 2.81
C ALA A 302 21.45 2.43 1.59
N HIS A 303 22.04 3.59 1.53
CA HIS A 303 21.90 4.52 0.40
C HIS A 303 22.45 3.92 -0.91
N GLU A 304 23.61 3.27 -0.87
CA GLU A 304 24.18 2.58 -2.02
C GLU A 304 23.27 1.45 -2.51
N GLN A 305 22.71 0.65 -1.60
CA GLN A 305 21.78 -0.44 -1.97
C GLN A 305 20.54 0.08 -2.68
N VAL A 306 19.87 1.09 -2.10
CA VAL A 306 18.67 1.68 -2.71
C VAL A 306 18.96 2.19 -4.11
N HIS A 307 20.03 2.99 -4.28
CA HIS A 307 20.34 3.60 -5.58
C HIS A 307 20.72 2.55 -6.63
N HIS A 308 21.56 1.57 -6.26
CA HIS A 308 21.92 0.49 -7.18
C HIS A 308 20.69 -0.30 -7.63
N ASN A 309 19.80 -0.66 -6.69
CA ASN A 309 18.61 -1.45 -7.01
C ASN A 309 17.59 -0.65 -7.85
N MET A 310 17.46 0.65 -7.60
CA MET A 310 16.64 1.53 -8.43
C MET A 310 17.10 1.52 -9.90
N GLU A 311 18.41 1.62 -10.16
CA GLU A 311 18.98 1.65 -11.52
C GLU A 311 18.65 0.40 -12.34
N LEU A 312 18.38 -0.74 -11.68
CA LEU A 312 18.05 -2.01 -12.33
C LEU A 312 16.59 -2.10 -12.79
N LEU A 313 15.70 -1.31 -12.19
CA LEU A 313 14.28 -1.37 -12.47
C LEU A 313 13.94 -0.63 -13.77
N ARG A 314 13.73 -1.40 -14.83
CA ARG A 314 13.36 -0.94 -16.16
C ARG A 314 12.26 -1.81 -16.72
N ALA A 315 11.44 -1.25 -17.61
CA ALA A 315 10.47 -2.03 -18.37
C ALA A 315 11.15 -3.22 -19.06
N GLY A 316 10.58 -4.41 -18.91
CA GLY A 316 11.10 -5.64 -19.48
C GLY A 316 12.10 -6.41 -18.59
N THR A 317 12.59 -5.84 -17.48
CA THR A 317 13.44 -6.57 -16.54
C THR A 317 12.64 -7.68 -15.86
N SER A 318 13.10 -8.94 -15.96
CA SER A 318 12.46 -10.04 -15.23
C SER A 318 12.79 -9.95 -13.73
N PHE A 319 11.89 -10.48 -12.88
CA PHE A 319 12.10 -10.47 -11.43
C PHE A 319 13.35 -11.27 -11.03
N ARG A 320 13.64 -12.37 -11.75
CA ARG A 320 14.86 -13.16 -11.55
C ARG A 320 16.10 -12.37 -11.94
N GLU A 321 16.11 -11.72 -13.12
CA GLU A 321 17.23 -10.86 -13.54
C GLU A 321 17.48 -9.74 -12.54
N TYR A 322 16.43 -9.09 -12.05
CA TYR A 322 16.55 -8.08 -11.01
C TYR A 322 17.20 -8.66 -9.75
N ALA A 323 16.70 -9.79 -9.24
CA ALA A 323 17.25 -10.44 -8.04
C ALA A 323 18.73 -10.80 -8.19
N GLU A 324 19.13 -11.39 -9.33
CA GLU A 324 20.52 -11.79 -9.61
C GLU A 324 21.49 -10.61 -9.70
N ARG A 325 21.00 -9.44 -10.12
CA ARG A 325 21.79 -8.20 -10.29
C ARG A 325 21.68 -7.25 -9.10
N ALA A 326 20.72 -7.46 -8.20
CA ALA A 326 20.52 -6.62 -7.05
C ALA A 326 21.78 -6.52 -6.19
N TRP A 327 21.89 -5.41 -5.47
CA TRP A 327 23.06 -5.10 -4.65
C TRP A 327 23.34 -6.21 -3.62
N THR A 328 24.56 -6.71 -3.62
CA THR A 328 24.96 -7.80 -2.73
C THR A 328 25.13 -7.30 -1.31
N ILE A 329 24.28 -7.76 -0.40
CA ILE A 329 24.32 -7.39 1.02
C ILE A 329 25.61 -7.96 1.65
N PRO A 330 26.47 -7.13 2.31
CA PRO A 330 27.62 -7.65 3.04
C PRO A 330 27.20 -8.63 4.14
N GLU A 331 27.96 -9.72 4.29
CA GLU A 331 27.64 -10.85 5.17
C GLU A 331 27.18 -10.45 6.58
N ARG A 332 27.83 -9.44 7.18
CA ARG A 332 27.49 -8.92 8.52
C ARG A 332 26.08 -8.33 8.67
N PHE A 333 25.41 -8.00 7.56
CA PHE A 333 24.05 -7.43 7.55
C PHE A 333 22.98 -8.42 7.09
N VAL A 334 23.37 -9.61 6.59
CA VAL A 334 22.45 -10.59 5.99
C VAL A 334 21.39 -11.06 6.99
N THR A 335 21.75 -11.29 8.25
CA THR A 335 20.84 -11.81 9.27
C THR A 335 19.65 -10.88 9.50
N ASN A 336 19.88 -9.57 9.51
CA ASN A 336 18.85 -8.57 9.78
C ASN A 336 18.31 -7.89 8.50
N ARG A 337 18.63 -8.41 7.30
CA ARG A 337 18.16 -7.80 6.04
C ARG A 337 16.65 -7.66 6.00
N TYR A 338 16.17 -6.67 5.28
CA TYR A 338 14.76 -6.61 4.95
C TYR A 338 14.38 -7.82 4.06
N PHE A 339 13.17 -8.31 4.18
CA PHE A 339 12.75 -9.58 3.53
C PHE A 339 12.61 -9.49 2.00
N VAL A 340 12.41 -8.28 1.47
CA VAL A 340 12.42 -7.99 0.02
C VAL A 340 13.34 -6.82 -0.27
N SER A 341 13.69 -6.61 -1.53
CA SER A 341 14.50 -5.48 -1.97
C SER A 341 13.70 -4.41 -2.71
N ALA A 342 12.48 -4.78 -3.17
CA ALA A 342 11.48 -3.86 -3.68
C ALA A 342 10.10 -4.52 -3.65
N HIS A 343 9.04 -3.70 -3.67
CA HIS A 343 7.67 -4.18 -3.79
C HIS A 343 6.81 -3.21 -4.59
N GLY A 344 5.65 -3.71 -5.07
CA GLY A 344 4.62 -2.88 -5.69
C GLY A 344 3.99 -1.92 -4.69
N CYS A 345 3.62 -0.75 -5.16
CA CYS A 345 2.97 0.27 -4.36
C CYS A 345 1.82 0.89 -5.16
N GLY A 346 0.61 0.86 -4.63
CA GLY A 346 -0.58 1.37 -5.29
C GLY A 346 -1.61 1.85 -4.30
N MET A 347 -2.63 1.04 -3.98
CA MET A 347 -3.56 1.35 -2.90
C MET A 347 -3.14 0.70 -1.56
N THR A 348 -2.12 -0.14 -1.59
CA THR A 348 -1.41 -0.78 -0.47
C THR A 348 0.02 -1.05 -0.91
N GLY A 349 0.87 -1.61 -0.04
CA GLY A 349 1.97 -2.45 -0.49
C GLY A 349 1.37 -3.65 -1.23
N GLU A 350 1.74 -3.90 -2.50
CA GLU A 350 1.05 -4.80 -3.41
C GLU A 350 2.00 -5.57 -4.33
N TYR A 351 1.48 -6.44 -5.17
CA TYR A 351 2.25 -7.13 -6.19
C TYR A 351 2.97 -6.13 -7.15
N PRO A 352 4.25 -6.42 -7.56
CA PRO A 352 5.06 -7.58 -7.18
C PRO A 352 5.90 -7.37 -5.91
N TYR A 353 6.33 -8.48 -5.28
CA TYR A 353 7.44 -8.48 -4.32
C TYR A 353 8.71 -8.98 -5.02
N LEU A 354 9.78 -8.20 -4.93
CA LEU A 354 11.07 -8.51 -5.57
C LEU A 354 12.10 -8.90 -4.50
N TYR A 355 12.45 -10.17 -4.51
CA TYR A 355 13.30 -10.78 -3.49
C TYR A 355 14.78 -10.57 -3.75
N HIS A 356 15.60 -10.70 -2.71
CA HIS A 356 17.04 -10.80 -2.85
C HIS A 356 17.46 -12.09 -3.56
N ALA A 357 18.63 -12.09 -4.23
CA ALA A 357 19.13 -13.28 -4.94
C ALA A 357 19.15 -14.53 -4.06
N MET A 358 19.56 -14.37 -2.80
CA MET A 358 19.65 -15.48 -1.84
C MET A 358 18.31 -16.08 -1.43
N ASP A 359 17.22 -15.31 -1.58
CA ASP A 359 15.86 -15.71 -1.18
C ASP A 359 15.00 -16.10 -2.38
N PHE A 360 15.48 -15.85 -3.61
CA PHE A 360 14.66 -15.98 -4.81
C PHE A 360 14.19 -17.39 -5.10
N ASP A 361 15.05 -18.40 -4.90
CA ASP A 361 14.68 -19.79 -5.21
C ASP A 361 13.65 -20.36 -4.22
N GLU A 362 13.55 -19.80 -2.99
CA GLU A 362 12.56 -20.21 -1.99
C GLU A 362 11.26 -19.40 -2.07
N SER A 363 11.36 -18.10 -2.26
CA SER A 363 10.24 -17.17 -2.13
C SER A 363 9.91 -16.42 -3.42
N GLY A 364 10.83 -16.36 -4.38
CA GLY A 364 10.66 -15.64 -5.64
C GLY A 364 9.68 -16.32 -6.60
N TYR A 365 9.26 -15.59 -7.59
CA TYR A 365 8.38 -16.07 -8.65
C TYR A 365 8.65 -15.34 -9.96
N ASP A 366 8.20 -15.92 -11.07
CA ASP A 366 8.39 -15.33 -12.38
C ASP A 366 7.46 -14.11 -12.61
N GLY A 367 7.99 -13.15 -13.31
CA GLY A 367 7.29 -11.93 -13.69
C GLY A 367 8.23 -10.95 -14.37
N VAL A 368 7.64 -9.88 -14.86
CA VAL A 368 8.38 -8.83 -15.57
C VAL A 368 7.93 -7.48 -15.07
N VAL A 369 8.85 -6.54 -14.94
CA VAL A 369 8.57 -5.14 -14.64
C VAL A 369 7.93 -4.48 -15.87
N GLU A 370 6.75 -3.89 -15.68
CA GLU A 370 5.95 -3.30 -16.75
C GLU A 370 5.87 -1.77 -16.62
N PRO A 371 5.81 -1.02 -17.74
CA PRO A 371 5.53 0.42 -17.68
C PRO A 371 4.20 0.70 -16.96
N GLY A 372 4.15 1.75 -16.16
CA GLY A 372 2.99 2.09 -15.33
C GLY A 372 3.00 1.42 -13.96
N MET A 373 3.91 0.49 -13.68
CA MET A 373 4.12 0.00 -12.31
C MET A 373 4.73 1.09 -11.44
N THR A 374 4.21 1.23 -10.23
CA THR A 374 4.84 2.00 -9.16
C THR A 374 5.45 1.04 -8.15
N LEU A 375 6.72 1.23 -7.83
CA LEU A 375 7.50 0.32 -7.00
C LEU A 375 8.20 1.11 -5.89
N CYS A 376 8.32 0.50 -4.72
CA CYS A 376 9.16 0.96 -3.63
C CYS A 376 10.43 0.13 -3.59
N VAL A 377 11.59 0.80 -3.54
CA VAL A 377 12.91 0.16 -3.48
C VAL A 377 13.51 0.46 -2.12
N GLU A 378 13.82 -0.59 -1.38
CA GLU A 378 14.10 -0.46 0.02
C GLU A 378 15.37 -1.17 0.48
N SER A 379 15.89 -0.71 1.60
CA SER A 379 17.07 -1.21 2.27
C SER A 379 16.92 -1.11 3.77
N TYR A 380 17.25 -2.18 4.46
CA TYR A 380 17.54 -2.12 5.88
C TYR A 380 18.95 -2.65 6.15
N ILE A 381 19.76 -1.87 6.84
CA ILE A 381 21.14 -2.17 7.19
C ILE A 381 21.33 -2.08 8.72
N GLY A 382 21.54 -3.24 9.35
CA GLY A 382 21.81 -3.38 10.78
C GLY A 382 22.55 -4.69 11.07
N GLU A 383 23.62 -4.64 11.87
CA GLU A 383 24.36 -5.83 12.25
C GLU A 383 23.60 -6.64 13.32
N GLU A 384 23.74 -7.96 13.32
CA GLU A 384 23.26 -8.81 14.42
C GLU A 384 23.97 -8.42 15.71
N GLY A 385 23.20 -8.08 16.75
CA GLY A 385 23.72 -7.55 18.00
C GLY A 385 24.29 -6.13 17.92
N GLY A 386 24.22 -5.48 16.75
CA GLY A 386 24.60 -4.09 16.54
C GLY A 386 23.69 -3.12 17.30
N ARG A 387 24.19 -1.91 17.53
CA ARG A 387 23.48 -0.92 18.34
C ARG A 387 22.31 -0.26 17.64
N GLU A 388 22.50 0.14 16.38
CA GLU A 388 21.52 0.89 15.58
C GLU A 388 21.47 0.33 14.16
N GLY A 389 20.38 0.61 13.46
CA GLY A 389 20.19 0.27 12.06
C GLY A 389 19.62 1.44 11.27
N VAL A 390 19.68 1.33 9.94
CA VAL A 390 19.22 2.33 8.99
C VAL A 390 18.21 1.70 8.04
N LYS A 391 17.03 2.29 7.92
CA LYS A 391 16.00 1.99 6.93
C LYS A 391 15.91 3.14 5.94
N LEU A 392 16.05 2.85 4.67
CA LEU A 392 15.88 3.81 3.57
C LEU A 392 15.05 3.18 2.47
N GLU A 393 14.24 3.99 1.81
CA GLU A 393 13.36 3.55 0.74
C GLU A 393 12.97 4.70 -0.16
N GLN A 394 12.70 4.41 -1.44
CA GLN A 394 12.24 5.34 -2.45
C GLN A 394 11.12 4.74 -3.28
N GLN A 395 10.08 5.53 -3.51
CA GLN A 395 8.98 5.18 -4.41
C GLN A 395 9.24 5.74 -5.80
N LEU A 396 9.06 4.91 -6.83
CA LEU A 396 9.30 5.28 -8.22
C LEU A 396 8.21 4.74 -9.16
N LEU A 397 8.12 5.34 -10.34
CA LEU A 397 7.29 4.91 -11.46
C LEU A 397 8.18 4.33 -12.56
N ILE A 398 7.80 3.17 -13.07
CA ILE A 398 8.41 2.60 -14.27
C ILE A 398 7.77 3.25 -15.51
N THR A 399 8.60 3.82 -16.38
CA THR A 399 8.19 4.40 -17.65
C THR A 399 8.62 3.52 -18.82
N GLU A 400 8.15 3.82 -20.04
CA GLU A 400 8.58 3.10 -21.25
C GLU A 400 10.09 3.14 -21.46
N ASP A 401 10.71 4.31 -21.20
CA ASP A 401 12.12 4.56 -21.48
C ASP A 401 13.02 4.52 -20.24
N GLY A 402 12.45 4.28 -19.04
CA GLY A 402 13.25 4.32 -17.81
C GLY A 402 12.42 4.28 -16.55
N GLN A 403 12.63 5.24 -15.67
CA GLN A 403 11.92 5.41 -14.41
C GLN A 403 11.83 6.87 -13.99
N GLU A 404 10.83 7.20 -13.22
CA GLU A 404 10.62 8.51 -12.58
C GLU A 404 10.61 8.33 -11.06
N LEU A 405 11.41 9.13 -10.35
CA LEU A 405 11.37 9.16 -8.89
C LEU A 405 10.14 9.92 -8.41
N LEU A 406 9.27 9.24 -7.66
CA LEU A 406 8.05 9.83 -7.10
C LEU A 406 8.29 10.46 -5.74
N SER A 407 8.97 9.77 -4.82
CA SER A 407 9.33 10.30 -3.50
C SER A 407 10.64 11.08 -3.58
N THR A 408 10.56 12.40 -3.38
CA THR A 408 11.70 13.33 -3.51
C THR A 408 12.17 13.91 -2.18
N PHE A 409 11.56 13.47 -1.06
CA PHE A 409 12.00 13.90 0.26
C PHE A 409 13.49 13.61 0.46
N PRO A 410 14.31 14.61 0.88
CA PRO A 410 15.77 14.45 0.90
C PRO A 410 16.24 13.38 1.88
N PHE A 411 17.34 12.75 1.56
CA PHE A 411 18.13 11.97 2.51
C PHE A 411 18.79 12.89 3.54
N GLU A 412 19.21 12.35 4.69
CA GLU A 412 19.81 13.12 5.78
C GLU A 412 21.27 13.52 5.42
N PRO A 413 21.57 14.78 5.10
CA PRO A 413 22.90 15.18 4.62
C PRO A 413 24.02 14.90 5.62
N ALA A 414 23.75 15.10 6.93
CA ALA A 414 24.73 14.84 7.99
C ALA A 414 25.17 13.38 8.05
N LEU A 415 24.28 12.44 7.71
CA LEU A 415 24.57 10.99 7.65
C LEU A 415 25.31 10.60 6.37
N LEU A 416 25.14 11.35 5.27
CA LEU A 416 25.91 11.19 4.04
C LEU A 416 27.33 11.80 4.14
N GLY A 417 27.59 12.60 5.17
CA GLY A 417 28.87 13.29 5.35
C GLY A 417 28.96 14.60 4.58
N GLU A 418 27.84 15.12 4.12
CA GLU A 418 27.73 16.44 3.47
C GLU A 418 27.64 17.53 4.54
N ALA A 419 28.16 18.71 4.23
CA ALA A 419 27.98 19.87 5.10
C ALA A 419 26.51 20.33 5.05
N ALA A 420 25.91 20.52 6.22
CA ALA A 420 24.55 21.01 6.36
C ALA A 420 24.41 22.46 5.89
#